data_856351cebb3efffccf2ad024e9bc0d1c
#
_entry.id   856351cebb3efffccf2ad024e9bc0d1c
#
_cell.length_a   1.000
_cell.length_b   1.000
_cell.length_c   1.000
_cell.angle_alpha   90.00
_cell.angle_beta   90.00
_cell.angle_gamma   90.00
#
_symmetry.space_group_name_H-M   'P 1'
#
loop_
_entity.id
_entity.type
_entity.pdbx_description
1 polymer ?
#
loop_
_entity_poly.entity_id
_entity_poly.type
_entity_poly.pdbx_seq_one_letter_code
_entity_poly.pdbx_strand_id
1 'polypeptide(L)'
;MKIKYLLFFLIFSFLLITACDEKKETILDVQFDQTEIQFGKIEINQSVSKKVRVKNTENSTDTFVGSIRIMDSPGFTMDFSGVLTLQKNESKEIYVTFRPTNGQEYSGKMNIFDEDENFISEMYLYGIGATPVSFSYNNSKLEFGLVKSGDTKDLELAITNSSSSGFDLDLTLSIPVSDFTIANNIQSLIIAPGITDTITIQYSPTLATSSKSLRIEHNSTVRPNPAEVQLSGIMDETLTIIASINDGWDQFENGQYATSLQSFQEAMNKSNIHTAYDSVYGESMHGRGWAALFNTGNTNHAFKAYNDFTAIMNNYSNTVSSTSILDCLAGKAISGVLVGSTVDRYQSVVTAANDLLTQNLYYKFAHKESVDHKDVRMALIQAYYYLGNYIEAANNMDILDPSSAPHSTDATDLLVAIQSISGSL
;
A
#
# COMPACT_ATOMS: atom_id res chain seq x y z
N MET A 1 53.67 103.55 -73.44
CA MET A 1 53.35 103.08 -74.82
C MET A 1 52.35 101.95 -74.70
N LYS A 2 51.18 102.12 -75.22
CA LYS A 2 50.13 101.19 -75.61
C LYS A 2 49.34 100.57 -74.47
N ILE A 3 48.12 101.04 -74.20
CA ILE A 3 46.84 100.78 -74.88
C ILE A 3 46.27 99.39 -74.56
N LYS A 4 45.08 99.45 -73.90
CA LYS A 4 43.78 98.96 -74.30
C LYS A 4 43.42 97.60 -73.64
N TYR A 5 42.30 97.28 -73.26
CA TYR A 5 40.90 97.62 -73.41
C TYR A 5 40.08 97.25 -72.17
N LEU A 6 39.16 98.10 -71.85
CA LEU A 6 38.00 97.89 -71.08
C LEU A 6 37.08 96.90 -71.81
N LEU A 7 36.67 95.84 -71.17
CA LEU A 7 35.51 95.07 -71.63
C LEU A 7 34.64 94.76 -70.44
N PHE A 8 33.52 95.40 -70.47
CA PHE A 8 32.38 95.19 -69.59
C PHE A 8 31.79 93.84 -69.94
N PHE A 9 31.80 92.87 -69.02
CA PHE A 9 30.99 91.69 -69.13
C PHE A 9 29.98 91.67 -67.95
N LEU A 10 28.73 91.94 -68.27
CA LEU A 10 27.54 91.78 -67.42
C LEU A 10 27.36 90.23 -67.34
N ILE A 11 27.81 89.62 -66.27
CA ILE A 11 27.42 88.26 -66.00
C ILE A 11 26.17 88.28 -65.14
N PHE A 12 25.06 87.88 -65.78
CA PHE A 12 23.82 87.58 -65.19
C PHE A 12 24.03 86.35 -64.26
N SER A 13 24.13 86.61 -62.97
CA SER A 13 24.24 85.54 -61.95
C SER A 13 22.90 84.88 -61.82
N PHE A 14 22.79 83.73 -62.52
CA PHE A 14 21.65 82.81 -62.26
C PHE A 14 21.92 82.13 -60.91
N LEU A 15 21.19 82.62 -59.85
CA LEU A 15 21.19 81.89 -58.59
C LEU A 15 20.37 80.58 -58.78
N LEU A 16 21.12 79.50 -59.02
CA LEU A 16 20.61 78.16 -58.81
C LEU A 16 20.48 77.99 -57.29
N ILE A 17 19.23 78.23 -56.75
CA ILE A 17 18.84 77.72 -55.44
C ILE A 17 18.73 76.22 -55.67
N THR A 18 19.78 75.45 -55.43
CA THR A 18 19.63 74.03 -55.10
C THR A 18 18.99 74.00 -53.76
N ALA A 19 17.63 73.78 -53.74
CA ALA A 19 16.99 73.32 -52.54
C ALA A 19 17.69 71.97 -52.22
N CYS A 20 18.60 72.01 -51.28
CA CYS A 20 19.04 70.82 -50.57
C CYS A 20 17.81 70.38 -49.76
N ASP A 21 17.07 69.45 -50.30
CA ASP A 21 16.13 68.69 -49.50
C ASP A 21 16.99 68.01 -48.44
N GLU A 22 17.13 68.62 -47.26
CA GLU A 22 17.65 67.94 -46.10
C GLU A 22 16.73 66.74 -45.87
N LYS A 23 17.19 65.59 -46.32
CA LYS A 23 16.52 64.31 -46.01
C LYS A 23 16.51 64.26 -44.50
N LYS A 24 15.38 64.60 -43.88
CA LYS A 24 15.19 64.54 -42.45
C LYS A 24 15.47 63.13 -42.01
N GLU A 25 16.57 62.96 -41.28
CA GLU A 25 17.01 61.66 -40.85
C GLU A 25 15.88 61.07 -40.00
N THR A 26 15.31 59.92 -40.46
CA THR A 26 14.26 59.22 -39.75
C THR A 26 14.90 58.53 -38.58
N ILE A 27 14.61 58.97 -37.38
CA ILE A 27 15.02 58.31 -36.13
C ILE A 27 13.87 57.45 -35.68
N LEU A 28 14.10 56.13 -35.61
CA LEU A 28 13.17 55.17 -35.03
C LEU A 28 13.75 54.72 -33.69
N ASP A 29 13.06 55.04 -32.61
CA ASP A 29 13.38 54.62 -31.24
C ASP A 29 12.21 53.78 -30.75
N VAL A 30 12.31 52.45 -31.04
CA VAL A 30 11.29 51.45 -30.66
C VAL A 30 11.91 50.47 -29.68
N GLN A 31 11.29 50.33 -28.53
CA GLN A 31 11.85 49.60 -27.40
C GLN A 31 10.84 48.68 -26.78
N PHE A 32 11.37 47.59 -26.17
CA PHE A 32 10.60 46.82 -25.19
C PHE A 32 10.59 47.53 -23.85
N ASP A 33 9.52 47.36 -23.07
CA ASP A 33 9.37 47.93 -21.71
C ASP A 33 10.27 47.23 -20.67
N GLN A 34 10.94 46.16 -21.06
CA GLN A 34 11.90 45.43 -20.28
C GLN A 34 12.99 44.81 -21.14
N THR A 35 14.15 44.53 -20.56
CA THR A 35 15.32 43.97 -21.29
C THR A 35 15.34 42.44 -21.28
N GLU A 36 14.58 41.81 -20.37
CA GLU A 36 14.52 40.36 -20.28
C GLU A 36 13.16 39.89 -19.67
N ILE A 37 12.78 38.67 -19.98
CA ILE A 37 11.69 37.94 -19.32
C ILE A 37 12.25 36.66 -18.72
N GLN A 38 12.10 36.49 -17.40
CA GLN A 38 12.40 35.27 -16.66
C GLN A 38 11.10 34.47 -16.47
N PHE A 39 10.95 33.32 -17.13
CA PHE A 39 9.77 32.46 -17.00
C PHE A 39 9.84 31.55 -15.76
N GLY A 40 11.03 31.33 -15.20
CA GLY A 40 11.25 30.42 -14.08
C GLY A 40 11.24 28.96 -14.52
N LYS A 41 11.00 28.04 -13.56
CA LYS A 41 10.88 26.60 -13.81
C LYS A 41 9.45 26.27 -14.21
N ILE A 42 9.28 25.62 -15.37
CA ILE A 42 7.99 25.18 -15.89
C ILE A 42 8.09 23.68 -16.21
N GLU A 43 7.08 22.89 -15.82
CA GLU A 43 7.05 21.48 -16.17
C GLU A 43 7.04 21.26 -17.68
N ILE A 44 7.70 20.21 -18.13
CA ILE A 44 7.75 19.80 -19.53
C ILE A 44 6.31 19.66 -20.06
N ASN A 45 6.07 20.25 -21.24
CA ASN A 45 4.77 20.33 -21.94
C ASN A 45 3.71 21.21 -21.26
N GLN A 46 3.96 21.77 -20.09
CA GLN A 46 3.14 22.87 -19.54
C GLN A 46 3.59 24.20 -20.17
N SER A 47 2.76 25.22 -20.05
CA SER A 47 3.10 26.53 -20.61
C SER A 47 2.73 27.66 -19.67
N VAL A 48 3.49 28.73 -19.74
CA VAL A 48 3.23 29.99 -19.06
C VAL A 48 3.41 31.15 -20.03
N SER A 49 2.51 32.13 -19.98
CA SER A 49 2.59 33.33 -20.81
C SER A 49 2.88 34.55 -19.95
N LYS A 50 3.79 35.40 -20.43
CA LYS A 50 4.10 36.71 -19.83
C LYS A 50 3.94 37.80 -20.85
N LYS A 51 3.48 38.95 -20.37
CA LYS A 51 3.24 40.11 -21.18
C LYS A 51 4.48 40.97 -21.33
N VAL A 52 4.71 41.50 -22.50
CA VAL A 52 5.70 42.54 -22.83
C VAL A 52 5.03 43.62 -23.65
N ARG A 53 5.48 44.85 -23.49
CA ARG A 53 5.01 45.97 -24.27
C ARG A 53 6.12 46.49 -25.16
N VAL A 54 5.80 46.65 -26.45
CA VAL A 54 6.64 47.36 -27.43
C VAL A 54 6.10 48.76 -27.59
N LYS A 55 6.97 49.73 -27.53
CA LYS A 55 6.61 51.14 -27.63
C LYS A 55 7.50 51.85 -28.68
N ASN A 56 6.85 52.61 -29.59
CA ASN A 56 7.49 53.62 -30.38
C ASN A 56 7.58 54.90 -29.53
N THR A 57 8.79 55.25 -29.07
CA THR A 57 8.94 56.23 -28.01
C THR A 57 8.72 57.68 -28.52
N GLU A 58 8.76 58.64 -27.63
CA GLU A 58 8.70 60.06 -27.97
C GLU A 58 9.94 60.60 -28.72
N ASN A 59 11.06 59.86 -28.71
CA ASN A 59 12.25 60.21 -29.40
C ASN A 59 12.20 59.88 -30.90
N SER A 60 11.27 59.00 -31.31
CA SER A 60 11.02 58.72 -32.71
C SER A 60 10.53 59.96 -33.46
N THR A 61 10.97 60.11 -34.68
CA THR A 61 10.52 61.22 -35.57
C THR A 61 9.31 60.78 -36.41
N ASP A 62 9.06 59.48 -36.56
CA ASP A 62 8.07 58.93 -37.49
C ASP A 62 7.31 57.71 -36.93
N THR A 63 6.33 57.27 -37.69
CA THR A 63 5.59 56.03 -37.45
C THR A 63 6.52 54.85 -37.70
N PHE A 64 6.60 53.95 -36.75
CA PHE A 64 7.29 52.68 -36.91
C PHE A 64 6.44 51.71 -37.74
N VAL A 65 7.07 51.12 -38.77
CA VAL A 65 6.53 49.97 -39.50
C VAL A 65 7.62 48.91 -39.49
N GLY A 66 7.29 47.70 -39.11
CA GLY A 66 8.33 46.69 -38.99
C GLY A 66 7.79 45.35 -38.47
N SER A 67 8.67 44.51 -37.96
CA SER A 67 8.33 43.18 -37.45
C SER A 67 8.99 42.88 -36.10
N ILE A 68 8.35 41.97 -35.36
CA ILE A 68 8.94 41.40 -34.14
C ILE A 68 9.10 39.91 -34.37
N ARG A 69 10.26 39.35 -33.98
CA ARG A 69 10.58 37.94 -34.18
C ARG A 69 11.30 37.37 -32.97
N ILE A 70 10.91 36.13 -32.63
CA ILE A 70 11.69 35.32 -31.70
C ILE A 70 12.72 34.55 -32.50
N MET A 71 14.00 34.75 -32.18
CA MET A 71 15.13 34.24 -32.94
C MET A 71 15.67 32.97 -32.30
N ASP A 72 15.78 31.85 -33.07
CA ASP A 72 16.44 30.58 -32.72
C ASP A 72 16.18 30.12 -31.26
N SER A 73 14.95 30.20 -30.82
CA SER A 73 14.57 30.06 -29.42
C SER A 73 13.54 28.95 -29.23
N PRO A 74 13.96 27.68 -29.32
CA PRO A 74 13.03 26.59 -29.09
C PRO A 74 12.35 26.73 -27.70
N GLY A 75 11.06 26.44 -27.66
CA GLY A 75 10.27 26.54 -26.43
C GLY A 75 9.60 27.89 -26.19
N PHE A 76 9.96 28.96 -26.94
CA PHE A 76 9.30 30.26 -26.86
C PHE A 76 8.47 30.52 -28.10
N THR A 77 7.27 31.07 -27.90
CA THR A 77 6.36 31.53 -28.94
C THR A 77 5.74 32.87 -28.53
N MET A 78 5.18 33.61 -29.46
CA MET A 78 4.40 34.82 -29.17
C MET A 78 3.05 34.78 -29.87
N ASP A 79 2.09 35.53 -29.35
CA ASP A 79 0.72 35.64 -29.89
C ASP A 79 0.61 36.66 -31.01
N PHE A 80 1.70 37.27 -31.43
CA PHE A 80 1.75 38.27 -32.50
C PHE A 80 2.56 37.74 -33.68
N SER A 81 2.09 38.02 -34.91
CA SER A 81 2.77 37.74 -36.14
C SER A 81 2.42 38.80 -37.20
N GLY A 82 3.30 39.05 -38.14
CA GLY A 82 3.10 39.99 -39.23
C GLY A 82 3.69 41.38 -38.97
N VAL A 83 3.19 42.39 -39.69
CA VAL A 83 3.69 43.75 -39.63
C VAL A 83 3.09 44.49 -38.43
N LEU A 84 3.97 45.10 -37.65
CA LEU A 84 3.63 46.00 -36.55
C LEU A 84 3.73 47.43 -36.99
N THR A 85 2.67 48.21 -36.89
CA THR A 85 2.66 49.63 -37.11
C THR A 85 2.35 50.33 -35.79
N LEU A 86 3.24 51.26 -35.38
CA LEU A 86 3.08 52.06 -34.15
C LEU A 86 3.32 53.55 -34.47
N GLN A 87 2.33 54.39 -34.20
CA GLN A 87 2.52 55.83 -34.23
C GLN A 87 3.47 56.27 -33.12
N LYS A 88 4.02 57.44 -33.20
CA LYS A 88 4.82 58.05 -32.15
C LYS A 88 4.06 58.02 -30.81
N ASN A 89 4.71 57.52 -29.75
CA ASN A 89 4.16 57.29 -28.40
C ASN A 89 3.15 56.12 -28.32
N GLU A 90 2.85 55.45 -29.41
CA GLU A 90 1.96 54.27 -29.39
C GLU A 90 2.68 53.02 -28.88
N SER A 91 1.97 52.12 -28.28
CA SER A 91 2.49 50.83 -27.79
C SER A 91 1.56 49.67 -28.08
N LYS A 92 2.15 48.50 -28.25
CA LYS A 92 1.43 47.23 -28.42
C LYS A 92 1.83 46.27 -27.30
N GLU A 93 0.84 45.63 -26.69
CA GLU A 93 1.06 44.50 -25.77
C GLU A 93 1.13 43.18 -26.57
N ILE A 94 2.09 42.34 -26.22
CA ILE A 94 2.34 41.01 -26.83
C ILE A 94 2.52 40.04 -25.69
N TYR A 95 1.98 38.81 -25.83
CA TYR A 95 2.19 37.74 -24.88
C TYR A 95 3.25 36.77 -25.45
N VAL A 96 4.31 36.56 -24.68
CA VAL A 96 5.32 35.56 -24.95
C VAL A 96 5.02 34.35 -24.10
N THR A 97 4.94 33.17 -24.73
CA THR A 97 4.64 31.91 -24.10
C THR A 97 5.89 31.04 -24.09
N PHE A 98 6.24 30.54 -22.93
CA PHE A 98 7.27 29.53 -22.74
C PHE A 98 6.64 28.17 -22.53
N ARG A 99 7.02 27.16 -23.34
CA ARG A 99 6.61 25.77 -23.25
C ARG A 99 7.81 24.85 -23.46
N PRO A 100 8.49 24.41 -22.38
CA PRO A 100 9.63 23.51 -22.50
C PRO A 100 9.22 22.12 -22.98
N THR A 101 10.07 21.50 -23.79
CA THR A 101 9.92 20.10 -24.24
C THR A 101 10.90 19.15 -23.54
N ASN A 102 11.92 19.68 -22.89
CA ASN A 102 12.94 18.91 -22.17
C ASN A 102 13.30 19.58 -20.84
N GLY A 103 13.88 18.82 -19.93
CA GLY A 103 14.35 19.29 -18.62
C GLY A 103 15.72 19.96 -18.74
N GLN A 104 15.77 21.17 -19.28
CA GLN A 104 16.99 21.95 -19.49
C GLN A 104 16.74 23.46 -19.37
N GLU A 105 17.78 24.24 -19.35
CA GLU A 105 17.70 25.68 -19.48
C GLU A 105 17.41 26.07 -20.93
N TYR A 106 16.57 27.07 -21.09
CA TYR A 106 16.19 27.68 -22.37
C TYR A 106 16.56 29.14 -22.33
N SER A 107 17.16 29.61 -23.42
CA SER A 107 17.39 31.02 -23.65
C SER A 107 16.99 31.38 -25.06
N GLY A 108 16.59 32.61 -25.25
CA GLY A 108 16.17 33.13 -26.54
C GLY A 108 16.30 34.64 -26.63
N LYS A 109 16.07 35.17 -27.82
CA LYS A 109 15.99 36.58 -28.07
C LYS A 109 14.74 36.92 -28.83
N MET A 110 14.17 38.06 -28.52
CA MET A 110 13.06 38.67 -29.24
C MET A 110 13.55 39.98 -29.78
N ASN A 111 13.55 40.12 -31.10
CA ASN A 111 14.15 41.25 -31.83
C ASN A 111 13.05 42.05 -32.55
N ILE A 112 13.29 43.36 -32.65
CA ILE A 112 12.49 44.30 -33.44
C ILE A 112 13.32 44.67 -34.67
N PHE A 113 12.69 44.60 -35.86
CA PHE A 113 13.26 45.00 -37.14
C PHE A 113 12.34 46.05 -37.82
N ASP A 114 12.89 47.02 -38.51
CA ASP A 114 12.15 47.94 -39.36
C ASP A 114 11.65 47.26 -40.67
N GLU A 115 11.01 48.02 -41.56
CA GLU A 115 10.48 47.50 -42.84
C GLU A 115 11.61 47.09 -43.83
N ASP A 116 12.83 47.62 -43.64
CA ASP A 116 14.01 47.34 -44.41
C ASP A 116 14.85 46.20 -43.80
N GLU A 117 14.30 45.47 -42.78
CA GLU A 117 14.96 44.40 -42.02
C GLU A 117 16.19 44.88 -41.19
N ASN A 118 16.34 46.16 -40.92
CA ASN A 118 17.38 46.63 -40.01
C ASN A 118 17.00 46.36 -38.56
N PHE A 119 17.97 45.91 -37.77
CA PHE A 119 17.84 45.67 -36.35
C PHE A 119 17.62 46.96 -35.58
N ILE A 120 16.58 47.03 -34.73
CA ILE A 120 16.25 48.18 -33.91
C ILE A 120 16.55 47.91 -32.42
N SER A 121 16.02 46.85 -31.85
CA SER A 121 16.13 46.54 -30.42
C SER A 121 15.97 45.05 -30.15
N GLU A 122 16.50 44.56 -29.00
CA GLU A 122 16.33 43.19 -28.56
C GLU A 122 15.98 43.09 -27.08
N MET A 123 15.37 41.98 -26.71
CA MET A 123 15.21 41.54 -25.32
C MET A 123 15.52 40.05 -25.20
N TYR A 124 15.86 39.64 -23.99
CA TYR A 124 16.22 38.23 -23.68
C TYR A 124 15.07 37.47 -23.06
N LEU A 125 15.00 36.20 -23.37
CA LEU A 125 14.00 35.28 -22.81
C LEU A 125 14.74 34.14 -22.10
N TYR A 126 14.34 33.85 -20.86
CA TYR A 126 14.95 32.76 -20.09
C TYR A 126 13.86 31.91 -19.43
N GLY A 127 14.05 30.59 -19.43
CA GLY A 127 13.18 29.64 -18.77
C GLY A 127 13.90 28.32 -18.48
N ILE A 128 13.39 27.53 -17.56
CA ILE A 128 13.92 26.23 -17.21
C ILE A 128 12.80 25.21 -17.39
N GLY A 129 13.01 24.23 -18.26
CA GLY A 129 12.15 23.05 -18.35
C GLY A 129 12.45 22.10 -17.20
N ALA A 130 11.43 21.61 -16.57
CA ALA A 130 11.56 20.71 -15.42
C ALA A 130 10.71 19.46 -15.61
N THR A 131 11.23 18.27 -15.23
CA THR A 131 10.43 17.04 -15.22
C THR A 131 9.34 17.15 -14.16
N PRO A 132 8.16 16.51 -14.37
CA PRO A 132 7.11 16.46 -13.35
C PRO A 132 7.64 15.93 -12.01
N VAL A 133 7.08 16.43 -10.92
CA VAL A 133 7.37 15.90 -9.58
C VAL A 133 6.94 14.43 -9.53
N SER A 134 7.88 13.57 -9.16
CA SER A 134 7.63 12.16 -8.92
C SER A 134 8.13 11.76 -7.53
N PHE A 135 7.48 10.80 -6.90
CA PHE A 135 7.88 10.32 -5.58
C PHE A 135 7.58 8.83 -5.40
N SER A 136 8.24 8.23 -4.45
CA SER A 136 8.00 6.87 -3.99
C SER A 136 7.95 6.83 -2.47
N TYR A 137 7.37 5.77 -1.92
CA TYR A 137 7.45 5.45 -0.51
C TYR A 137 7.79 3.97 -0.36
N ASN A 138 8.46 3.63 0.75
CA ASN A 138 9.00 2.29 0.99
C ASN A 138 7.93 1.23 1.22
N ASN A 139 6.75 1.60 1.72
CA ASN A 139 5.67 0.68 2.05
C ASN A 139 4.30 1.23 1.62
N SER A 140 3.52 0.45 0.91
CA SER A 140 2.10 0.75 0.61
C SER A 140 1.15 0.35 1.74
N LYS A 141 1.64 -0.39 2.73
CA LYS A 141 0.91 -0.86 3.90
C LYS A 141 1.82 -0.85 5.12
N LEU A 142 1.32 -0.36 6.25
CA LEU A 142 1.96 -0.44 7.56
C LEU A 142 1.12 -1.35 8.47
N GLU A 143 1.68 -2.48 8.85
CA GLU A 143 1.04 -3.49 9.71
C GLU A 143 1.66 -3.42 11.10
N PHE A 144 0.91 -2.92 12.07
CA PHE A 144 1.36 -2.78 13.44
C PHE A 144 1.35 -4.10 14.22
N GLY A 145 0.58 -5.09 13.74
CA GLY A 145 0.42 -6.37 14.43
C GLY A 145 -0.28 -6.21 15.77
N LEU A 146 0.06 -7.07 16.73
CA LEU A 146 -0.48 -7.05 18.09
C LEU A 146 0.18 -5.95 18.93
N VAL A 147 -0.64 -5.10 19.54
CA VAL A 147 -0.19 -4.05 20.48
C VAL A 147 -1.11 -4.08 21.70
N LYS A 148 -0.55 -4.10 22.91
CA LYS A 148 -1.35 -4.14 24.15
C LYS A 148 -2.15 -2.86 24.33
N SER A 149 -3.32 -2.98 24.95
CA SER A 149 -4.08 -1.81 25.38
C SER A 149 -3.25 -0.93 26.31
N GLY A 150 -3.19 0.37 26.02
CA GLY A 150 -2.38 1.35 26.74
C GLY A 150 -0.95 1.49 26.24
N ASP A 151 -0.45 0.58 25.40
CA ASP A 151 0.84 0.71 24.75
C ASP A 151 0.71 1.44 23.41
N THR A 152 1.83 1.95 22.90
CA THR A 152 1.94 2.57 21.57
C THR A 152 3.03 1.87 20.77
N LYS A 153 2.78 1.62 19.50
CA LYS A 153 3.77 1.10 18.56
C LYS A 153 3.95 2.08 17.41
N ASP A 154 5.20 2.32 17.07
CA ASP A 154 5.61 3.24 16.01
C ASP A 154 6.11 2.46 14.80
N LEU A 155 5.71 2.91 13.59
CA LEU A 155 6.26 2.46 12.32
C LEU A 155 6.60 3.67 11.45
N GLU A 156 7.65 3.53 10.66
CA GLU A 156 8.17 4.58 9.81
C GLU A 156 7.75 4.40 8.35
N LEU A 157 7.37 5.50 7.72
CA LEU A 157 7.15 5.61 6.28
C LEU A 157 8.17 6.57 5.70
N ALA A 158 9.11 6.06 4.92
CA ALA A 158 10.08 6.85 4.19
C ALA A 158 9.50 7.25 2.84
N ILE A 159 9.51 8.56 2.52
CA ILE A 159 9.01 9.15 1.30
C ILE A 159 10.17 9.83 0.58
N THR A 160 10.40 9.48 -0.68
CA THR A 160 11.50 10.00 -1.49
C THR A 160 10.96 10.84 -2.64
N ASN A 161 11.41 12.10 -2.74
CA ASN A 161 11.22 12.88 -3.95
C ASN A 161 12.18 12.35 -5.03
N SER A 162 11.68 11.58 -5.98
CA SER A 162 12.47 10.96 -7.05
C SER A 162 12.58 11.85 -8.31
N SER A 163 12.10 13.09 -8.27
CA SER A 163 12.24 14.02 -9.39
C SER A 163 13.70 14.45 -9.59
N SER A 164 14.15 14.45 -10.83
CA SER A 164 15.52 14.84 -11.19
C SER A 164 15.67 16.35 -11.50
N SER A 165 14.60 17.12 -11.47
CA SER A 165 14.53 18.43 -12.11
C SER A 165 14.26 19.61 -11.18
N GLY A 166 14.44 19.45 -9.89
CA GLY A 166 14.51 20.57 -8.99
C GLY A 166 13.20 21.21 -8.54
N PHE A 167 12.06 20.50 -8.62
CA PHE A 167 10.85 20.87 -7.89
C PHE A 167 10.78 20.13 -6.56
N ASP A 168 10.45 20.85 -5.52
CA ASP A 168 10.14 20.25 -4.23
C ASP A 168 8.84 19.44 -4.33
N LEU A 169 8.79 18.35 -3.58
CA LEU A 169 7.57 17.58 -3.36
C LEU A 169 6.84 18.18 -2.17
N ASP A 170 5.70 18.78 -2.41
CA ASP A 170 4.82 19.30 -1.38
C ASP A 170 3.79 18.24 -1.01
N LEU A 171 3.72 17.90 0.27
CA LEU A 171 2.80 16.91 0.82
C LEU A 171 1.90 17.51 1.88
N THR A 172 0.61 17.13 1.84
CA THR A 172 -0.32 17.30 2.95
C THR A 172 -0.78 15.93 3.44
N LEU A 173 -0.59 15.66 4.73
CA LEU A 173 -0.78 14.37 5.36
C LEU A 173 -2.00 14.38 6.27
N SER A 174 -2.85 13.36 6.17
CA SER A 174 -3.99 13.22 7.06
C SER A 174 -4.37 11.77 7.32
N ILE A 175 -4.80 11.48 8.55
CA ILE A 175 -5.42 10.22 8.94
C ILE A 175 -6.77 10.56 9.55
N PRO A 176 -7.89 9.91 9.15
CA PRO A 176 -9.18 10.08 9.84
C PRO A 176 -9.04 9.70 11.32
N VAL A 177 -9.82 10.35 12.19
CA VAL A 177 -9.82 10.06 13.64
C VAL A 177 -9.91 8.56 13.90
N SER A 178 -8.93 8.01 14.59
CA SER A 178 -8.75 6.57 14.80
C SER A 178 -7.68 6.30 15.84
N ASP A 179 -7.33 5.03 16.02
CA ASP A 179 -6.22 4.56 16.84
C ASP A 179 -4.82 4.89 16.22
N PHE A 180 -4.80 5.45 15.00
CA PHE A 180 -3.57 5.85 14.31
C PHE A 180 -3.40 7.35 14.33
N THR A 181 -2.18 7.82 14.58
CA THR A 181 -1.80 9.23 14.56
C THR A 181 -0.46 9.43 13.87
N ILE A 182 -0.22 10.61 13.32
CA ILE A 182 1.11 11.00 12.83
C ILE A 182 1.86 11.64 14.01
N ALA A 183 3.03 11.10 14.31
CA ALA A 183 3.87 11.62 15.39
C ALA A 183 4.17 13.11 15.20
N ASN A 184 4.26 13.84 16.31
CA ASN A 184 4.51 15.28 16.32
C ASN A 184 3.48 16.13 15.56
N ASN A 185 2.32 15.58 15.21
CA ASN A 185 1.25 16.29 14.48
C ASN A 185 1.70 16.87 13.13
N ILE A 186 2.61 16.21 12.43
CA ILE A 186 3.09 16.64 11.11
C ILE A 186 1.94 16.54 10.11
N GLN A 187 1.46 17.69 9.61
CA GLN A 187 0.38 17.76 8.62
C GLN A 187 0.88 18.13 7.22
N SER A 188 2.09 18.68 7.11
CA SER A 188 2.70 19.03 5.84
C SER A 188 4.18 18.72 5.85
N LEU A 189 4.72 18.42 4.66
CA LEU A 189 6.13 18.10 4.46
C LEU A 189 6.57 18.60 3.09
N ILE A 190 7.75 19.19 3.01
CA ILE A 190 8.37 19.64 1.77
C ILE A 190 9.68 18.88 1.62
N ILE A 191 9.79 18.09 0.55
CA ILE A 191 10.96 17.24 0.29
C ILE A 191 11.67 17.71 -0.96
N ALA A 192 12.92 18.15 -0.82
CA ALA A 192 13.75 18.58 -1.95
C ALA A 192 14.03 17.42 -2.92
N PRO A 193 14.34 17.71 -4.19
CA PRO A 193 14.66 16.69 -5.20
C PRO A 193 15.78 15.75 -4.77
N GLY A 194 15.57 14.44 -4.96
CA GLY A 194 16.53 13.39 -4.61
C GLY A 194 16.64 13.10 -3.10
N ILE A 195 15.90 13.80 -2.25
CA ILE A 195 15.92 13.61 -0.80
C ILE A 195 14.81 12.65 -0.38
N THR A 196 15.12 11.88 0.66
CA THR A 196 14.15 11.04 1.40
C THR A 196 13.90 11.67 2.76
N ASP A 197 12.64 11.78 3.13
CA ASP A 197 12.23 12.14 4.47
C ASP A 197 11.33 11.05 5.06
N THR A 198 11.25 10.97 6.38
CA THR A 198 10.58 9.89 7.09
C THR A 198 9.56 10.46 8.07
N ILE A 199 8.35 9.94 8.00
CA ILE A 199 7.30 10.21 8.98
C ILE A 199 7.07 8.97 9.85
N THR A 200 6.77 9.18 11.12
CA THR A 200 6.42 8.14 12.07
C THR A 200 4.91 8.11 12.25
N ILE A 201 4.31 6.94 12.04
CA ILE A 201 2.91 6.67 12.34
C ILE A 201 2.86 5.88 13.64
N GLN A 202 2.03 6.33 14.58
CA GLN A 202 1.82 5.71 15.89
C GLN A 202 0.48 4.99 15.91
N TYR A 203 0.46 3.81 16.50
CA TYR A 203 -0.75 3.02 16.75
C TYR A 203 -0.93 2.81 18.25
N SER A 204 -2.06 3.27 18.79
CA SER A 204 -2.47 3.09 20.20
C SER A 204 -3.87 2.49 20.20
N PRO A 205 -4.02 1.16 20.39
CA PRO A 205 -5.29 0.48 20.21
C PRO A 205 -6.32 0.83 21.27
N THR A 206 -7.53 1.14 20.84
CA THR A 206 -8.75 1.27 21.65
C THR A 206 -9.84 0.29 21.21
N LEU A 207 -9.70 -0.29 20.02
CA LEU A 207 -10.58 -1.28 19.43
C LEU A 207 -9.82 -2.57 19.15
N ALA A 208 -10.51 -3.70 19.18
CA ALA A 208 -9.92 -5.03 18.92
C ALA A 208 -9.16 -5.09 17.59
N THR A 209 -9.69 -4.45 16.54
CA THR A 209 -9.02 -4.28 15.26
C THR A 209 -9.21 -2.88 14.74
N SER A 210 -8.18 -2.32 14.13
CA SER A 210 -8.23 -1.01 13.50
C SER A 210 -7.62 -1.05 12.10
N SER A 211 -8.31 -0.42 11.13
CA SER A 211 -7.83 -0.27 9.76
C SER A 211 -8.22 1.10 9.23
N LYS A 212 -7.25 1.84 8.68
CA LYS A 212 -7.41 3.19 8.10
C LYS A 212 -6.42 3.40 6.97
N SER A 213 -6.60 4.50 6.24
CA SER A 213 -5.63 4.98 5.25
C SER A 213 -4.99 6.28 5.73
N LEU A 214 -3.68 6.36 5.65
CA LEU A 214 -2.96 7.62 5.59
C LEU A 214 -3.16 8.20 4.19
N ARG A 215 -3.76 9.38 4.09
CA ARG A 215 -3.93 10.13 2.85
C ARG A 215 -2.75 11.07 2.68
N ILE A 216 -2.17 11.06 1.48
CA ILE A 216 -1.03 11.88 1.07
C ILE A 216 -1.48 12.71 -0.13
N GLU A 217 -1.91 13.95 0.10
CA GLU A 217 -2.13 14.92 -0.97
C GLU A 217 -0.78 15.49 -1.41
N HIS A 218 -0.59 15.72 -2.71
CA HIS A 218 0.71 16.06 -3.27
C HIS A 218 0.61 16.88 -4.55
N ASN A 219 1.70 17.59 -4.90
CA ASN A 219 1.81 18.39 -6.12
C ASN A 219 2.30 17.58 -7.35
N SER A 220 2.46 16.28 -7.27
CA SER A 220 2.83 15.43 -8.42
C SER A 220 1.68 15.35 -9.43
N THR A 221 1.99 15.57 -10.71
CA THR A 221 1.05 15.47 -11.84
C THR A 221 1.04 14.08 -12.49
N VAL A 222 1.96 13.20 -12.08
CA VAL A 222 2.15 11.86 -12.66
C VAL A 222 1.60 10.72 -11.77
N ARG A 223 0.99 11.04 -10.64
CA ARG A 223 0.36 10.08 -9.73
C ARG A 223 -1.07 10.47 -9.42
N PRO A 224 -1.95 9.49 -9.11
CA PRO A 224 -3.26 9.79 -8.54
C PRO A 224 -3.12 10.57 -7.23
N ASN A 225 -3.92 11.62 -7.05
CA ASN A 225 -3.95 12.45 -5.87
C ASN A 225 -5.34 12.36 -5.21
N PRO A 226 -5.46 11.96 -3.93
CA PRO A 226 -4.37 11.60 -3.01
C PRO A 226 -3.76 10.23 -3.28
N ALA A 227 -2.49 10.04 -2.88
CA ALA A 227 -1.93 8.72 -2.67
C ALA A 227 -2.35 8.19 -1.29
N GLU A 228 -2.40 6.86 -1.13
CA GLU A 228 -2.84 6.25 0.12
C GLU A 228 -1.88 5.16 0.58
N VAL A 229 -1.66 5.09 1.90
CA VAL A 229 -0.95 4.00 2.58
C VAL A 229 -1.90 3.35 3.57
N GLN A 230 -2.10 2.05 3.45
CA GLN A 230 -2.99 1.31 4.34
C GLN A 230 -2.34 1.11 5.71
N LEU A 231 -3.11 1.34 6.77
CA LEU A 231 -2.71 1.16 8.16
C LEU A 231 -3.59 0.08 8.78
N SER A 232 -2.98 -0.89 9.47
CA SER A 232 -3.71 -1.92 10.19
C SER A 232 -3.02 -2.29 11.50
N GLY A 233 -3.81 -2.52 12.55
CA GLY A 233 -3.33 -2.92 13.86
C GLY A 233 -4.38 -3.69 14.63
N ILE A 234 -3.96 -4.44 15.63
CA ILE A 234 -4.80 -5.33 16.45
C ILE A 234 -4.44 -5.07 17.91
N MET A 235 -5.46 -4.90 18.75
CA MET A 235 -5.25 -4.88 20.20
C MET A 235 -4.87 -6.28 20.68
N ASP A 236 -3.78 -6.39 21.42
CA ASP A 236 -3.32 -7.68 21.95
C ASP A 236 -4.17 -8.13 23.15
N GLU A 237 -5.06 -9.06 22.88
CA GLU A 237 -5.90 -9.74 23.86
C GLU A 237 -5.39 -11.13 24.24
N THR A 238 -4.17 -11.49 23.88
CA THR A 238 -3.62 -12.85 24.09
C THR A 238 -3.78 -13.33 25.53
N LEU A 239 -3.48 -12.49 26.53
CA LEU A 239 -3.63 -12.85 27.94
C LEU A 239 -5.09 -13.12 28.34
N THR A 240 -6.02 -12.34 27.82
CA THR A 240 -7.46 -12.53 28.06
C THR A 240 -7.97 -13.83 27.42
N ILE A 241 -7.49 -14.14 26.21
CA ILE A 241 -7.81 -15.38 25.51
C ILE A 241 -7.27 -16.58 26.28
N ILE A 242 -6.01 -16.54 26.72
CA ILE A 242 -5.37 -17.59 27.52
C ILE A 242 -6.13 -17.79 28.84
N ALA A 243 -6.56 -16.72 29.50
CA ALA A 243 -7.37 -16.82 30.71
C ALA A 243 -8.68 -17.61 30.46
N SER A 244 -9.39 -17.28 29.35
CA SER A 244 -10.61 -18.02 28.97
C SER A 244 -10.33 -19.49 28.64
N ILE A 245 -9.16 -19.82 28.06
CA ILE A 245 -8.73 -21.20 27.81
C ILE A 245 -8.50 -21.94 29.14
N ASN A 246 -7.80 -21.32 30.08
CA ASN A 246 -7.53 -21.91 31.41
C ASN A 246 -8.85 -22.15 32.18
N ASP A 247 -9.73 -21.17 32.18
CA ASP A 247 -11.08 -21.33 32.78
C ASP A 247 -11.85 -22.52 32.15
N GLY A 248 -11.70 -22.66 30.82
CA GLY A 248 -12.27 -23.78 30.08
C GLY A 248 -11.74 -25.14 30.54
N TRP A 249 -10.44 -25.28 30.73
CA TRP A 249 -9.82 -26.50 31.23
C TRP A 249 -10.16 -26.76 32.69
N ASP A 250 -10.13 -25.76 33.57
CA ASP A 250 -10.53 -25.91 34.97
C ASP A 250 -11.99 -26.42 35.08
N GLN A 251 -12.87 -25.87 34.27
CA GLN A 251 -14.28 -26.34 34.21
C GLN A 251 -14.41 -27.75 33.67
N PHE A 252 -13.59 -28.11 32.64
CA PHE A 252 -13.57 -29.45 32.07
C PHE A 252 -13.14 -30.49 33.08
N GLU A 253 -12.05 -30.26 33.81
CA GLU A 253 -11.51 -31.14 34.84
C GLU A 253 -12.50 -31.35 36.00
N ASN A 254 -13.32 -30.31 36.30
CA ASN A 254 -14.40 -30.37 37.29
C ASN A 254 -15.72 -31.01 36.75
N GLY A 255 -15.71 -31.53 35.52
CA GLY A 255 -16.88 -32.17 34.89
C GLY A 255 -17.97 -31.20 34.44
N GLN A 256 -17.68 -29.90 34.40
CA GLN A 256 -18.60 -28.83 33.97
C GLN A 256 -18.53 -28.61 32.45
N TYR A 257 -18.78 -29.66 31.67
CA TYR A 257 -18.50 -29.65 30.22
C TYR A 257 -19.30 -28.61 29.44
N ALA A 258 -20.51 -28.27 29.86
CA ALA A 258 -21.34 -27.27 29.18
C ALA A 258 -20.79 -25.85 29.35
N THR A 259 -20.27 -25.48 30.54
CA THR A 259 -19.64 -24.18 30.80
C THR A 259 -18.25 -24.13 30.23
N SER A 260 -17.49 -25.21 30.33
CA SER A 260 -16.19 -25.39 29.66
C SER A 260 -16.28 -25.08 28.14
N LEU A 261 -17.30 -25.65 27.48
CA LEU A 261 -17.57 -25.43 26.06
C LEU A 261 -17.83 -23.94 25.76
N GLN A 262 -18.48 -23.20 26.67
CA GLN A 262 -18.73 -21.76 26.54
C GLN A 262 -17.42 -20.95 26.66
N SER A 263 -16.57 -21.27 27.66
CA SER A 263 -15.30 -20.60 27.88
C SER A 263 -14.35 -20.78 26.67
N PHE A 264 -14.25 -21.98 26.13
CA PHE A 264 -13.47 -22.23 24.90
C PHE A 264 -14.07 -21.50 23.67
N GLN A 265 -15.40 -21.46 23.56
CA GLN A 265 -16.06 -20.73 22.47
C GLN A 265 -15.82 -19.22 22.59
N GLU A 266 -15.79 -18.66 23.79
CA GLU A 266 -15.44 -17.26 24.04
C GLU A 266 -13.99 -16.98 23.61
N ALA A 267 -13.05 -17.83 24.00
CA ALA A 267 -11.65 -17.73 23.57
C ALA A 267 -11.52 -17.79 22.04
N MET A 268 -12.25 -18.69 21.37
CA MET A 268 -12.28 -18.76 19.90
C MET A 268 -12.85 -17.50 19.28
N ASN A 269 -13.94 -16.94 19.81
CA ASN A 269 -14.55 -15.72 19.27
C ASN A 269 -13.59 -14.53 19.35
N LYS A 270 -12.82 -14.41 20.43
CA LYS A 270 -11.81 -13.36 20.60
C LYS A 270 -10.60 -13.55 19.68
N SER A 271 -10.21 -14.80 19.40
CA SER A 271 -9.04 -15.13 18.58
C SER A 271 -9.32 -15.23 17.08
N ASN A 272 -10.57 -15.42 16.66
CA ASN A 272 -10.94 -15.54 15.23
C ASN A 272 -10.99 -14.20 14.49
N ILE A 273 -10.09 -13.28 14.80
CA ILE A 273 -10.07 -11.94 14.21
C ILE A 273 -8.84 -11.70 13.35
N HIS A 274 -7.78 -12.47 13.56
CA HIS A 274 -6.54 -12.33 12.82
C HIS A 274 -5.61 -13.53 13.00
N THR A 275 -4.83 -13.87 11.97
CA THR A 275 -3.89 -15.01 11.95
C THR A 275 -2.79 -14.95 13.04
N ALA A 276 -2.51 -13.75 13.59
CA ALA A 276 -1.61 -13.64 14.75
C ALA A 276 -2.09 -14.42 15.98
N TYR A 277 -3.38 -14.79 16.04
CA TYR A 277 -3.98 -15.60 17.10
C TYR A 277 -4.16 -17.08 16.74
N ASP A 278 -3.69 -17.54 15.58
CA ASP A 278 -3.92 -18.92 15.11
C ASP A 278 -3.53 -19.98 16.16
N SER A 279 -2.47 -19.75 16.94
CA SER A 279 -2.04 -20.67 18.00
C SER A 279 -3.10 -20.76 19.11
N VAL A 280 -3.52 -19.62 19.69
CA VAL A 280 -4.52 -19.61 20.77
C VAL A 280 -5.92 -19.98 20.26
N TYR A 281 -6.22 -19.73 18.99
CA TYR A 281 -7.44 -20.20 18.32
C TYR A 281 -7.46 -21.72 18.21
N GLY A 282 -6.38 -22.33 17.76
CA GLY A 282 -6.22 -23.79 17.69
C GLY A 282 -6.32 -24.45 19.06
N GLU A 283 -5.65 -23.89 20.10
CA GLU A 283 -5.74 -24.37 21.47
C GLU A 283 -7.15 -24.24 22.05
N SER A 284 -7.86 -23.14 21.74
CA SER A 284 -9.27 -22.96 22.14
C SER A 284 -10.18 -24.02 21.48
N MET A 285 -9.95 -24.31 20.19
CA MET A 285 -10.69 -25.33 19.44
C MET A 285 -10.39 -26.73 19.97
N HIS A 286 -9.14 -27.01 20.37
CA HIS A 286 -8.72 -28.24 21.03
C HIS A 286 -9.54 -28.49 22.31
N GLY A 287 -9.55 -27.52 23.20
CA GLY A 287 -10.35 -27.62 24.43
C GLY A 287 -11.86 -27.75 24.16
N ARG A 288 -12.38 -26.99 23.17
CA ARG A 288 -13.81 -27.08 22.78
C ARG A 288 -14.17 -28.46 22.24
N GLY A 289 -13.28 -29.09 21.47
CA GLY A 289 -13.48 -30.44 20.96
C GLY A 289 -13.65 -31.47 22.09
N TRP A 290 -12.77 -31.42 23.09
CA TRP A 290 -12.87 -32.29 24.26
C TRP A 290 -14.11 -31.98 25.11
N ALA A 291 -14.40 -30.71 25.38
CA ALA A 291 -15.62 -30.34 26.12
C ALA A 291 -16.88 -30.77 25.37
N ALA A 292 -16.90 -30.67 24.05
CA ALA A 292 -18.01 -31.17 23.24
C ALA A 292 -18.16 -32.69 23.37
N LEU A 293 -17.05 -33.45 23.27
CA LEU A 293 -17.06 -34.91 23.32
C LEU A 293 -17.69 -35.44 24.63
N PHE A 294 -17.39 -34.79 25.76
CA PHE A 294 -17.89 -35.17 27.08
C PHE A 294 -19.24 -34.55 27.43
N ASN A 295 -19.74 -33.57 26.68
CA ASN A 295 -21.06 -32.98 26.89
C ASN A 295 -22.18 -33.84 26.24
N THR A 296 -22.34 -35.07 26.73
CA THR A 296 -23.22 -36.10 26.17
C THR A 296 -24.69 -35.75 26.19
N GLY A 297 -25.11 -34.72 26.94
CA GLY A 297 -26.48 -34.20 26.90
C GLY A 297 -26.88 -33.59 25.54
N ASN A 298 -25.91 -33.34 24.65
CA ASN A 298 -26.13 -32.83 23.29
C ASN A 298 -26.02 -33.98 22.28
N THR A 299 -27.06 -34.26 21.49
CA THR A 299 -27.10 -35.36 20.51
C THR A 299 -26.01 -35.29 19.42
N ASN A 300 -25.47 -34.11 19.17
CA ASN A 300 -24.40 -33.90 18.17
C ASN A 300 -23.00 -33.75 18.79
N HIS A 301 -22.83 -34.12 20.06
CA HIS A 301 -21.57 -33.87 20.79
C HIS A 301 -20.36 -34.48 20.11
N ALA A 302 -20.39 -35.76 19.71
CA ALA A 302 -19.32 -36.46 19.07
C ALA A 302 -18.99 -35.88 17.66
N PHE A 303 -20.03 -35.48 16.91
CA PHE A 303 -19.84 -34.88 15.58
C PHE A 303 -19.17 -33.51 15.67
N LYS A 304 -19.53 -32.69 16.66
CA LYS A 304 -18.85 -31.40 16.92
C LYS A 304 -17.36 -31.64 17.26
N ALA A 305 -17.12 -32.56 18.20
CA ALA A 305 -15.75 -32.92 18.59
C ALA A 305 -14.89 -33.38 17.40
N TYR A 306 -15.42 -34.32 16.60
CA TYR A 306 -14.73 -34.81 15.41
C TYR A 306 -14.39 -33.72 14.41
N ASN A 307 -15.29 -32.76 14.18
CA ASN A 307 -15.06 -31.64 13.28
C ASN A 307 -14.00 -30.70 13.82
N ASP A 308 -14.00 -30.38 15.11
CA ASP A 308 -13.01 -29.53 15.74
C ASP A 308 -11.61 -30.14 15.64
N PHE A 309 -11.43 -31.40 16.03
CA PHE A 309 -10.14 -32.08 15.91
C PHE A 309 -9.68 -32.22 14.45
N THR A 310 -10.60 -32.49 13.53
CA THR A 310 -10.29 -32.56 12.10
C THR A 310 -9.83 -31.18 11.57
N ALA A 311 -10.49 -30.10 11.96
CA ALA A 311 -10.13 -28.74 11.56
C ALA A 311 -8.76 -28.33 12.09
N ILE A 312 -8.43 -28.70 13.35
CA ILE A 312 -7.09 -28.44 13.92
C ILE A 312 -6.00 -29.16 13.11
N MET A 313 -6.20 -30.45 12.86
CA MET A 313 -5.23 -31.27 12.12
C MET A 313 -5.00 -30.75 10.70
N ASN A 314 -6.02 -30.22 10.05
CA ASN A 314 -5.93 -29.69 8.69
C ASN A 314 -5.36 -28.28 8.60
N ASN A 315 -5.68 -27.39 9.56
CA ASN A 315 -5.43 -25.95 9.39
C ASN A 315 -4.49 -25.35 10.46
N TYR A 316 -4.39 -25.99 11.65
CA TYR A 316 -3.68 -25.43 12.80
C TYR A 316 -2.61 -26.34 13.39
N SER A 317 -2.30 -27.48 12.75
CA SER A 317 -1.33 -28.46 13.25
C SER A 317 0.08 -27.90 13.46
N ASN A 318 0.45 -26.84 12.73
CA ASN A 318 1.75 -26.19 12.87
C ASN A 318 1.76 -25.04 13.90
N THR A 319 0.60 -24.70 14.48
CA THR A 319 0.45 -23.54 15.38
C THR A 319 0.12 -23.94 16.83
N VAL A 320 -0.46 -25.11 17.04
CA VAL A 320 -0.73 -25.66 18.37
C VAL A 320 0.44 -26.47 18.92
N SER A 321 0.44 -26.76 20.21
CA SER A 321 1.51 -27.51 20.86
C SER A 321 1.58 -28.97 20.38
N SER A 322 2.75 -29.60 20.46
CA SER A 322 2.90 -31.02 20.13
C SER A 322 2.05 -31.92 21.03
N THR A 323 1.82 -31.55 22.27
CA THR A 323 0.93 -32.26 23.20
C THR A 323 -0.52 -32.14 22.70
N SER A 324 -0.97 -30.95 22.34
CA SER A 324 -2.31 -30.71 21.79
C SER A 324 -2.56 -31.50 20.49
N ILE A 325 -1.52 -31.72 19.68
CA ILE A 325 -1.61 -32.58 18.49
C ILE A 325 -1.92 -34.00 18.87
N LEU A 326 -1.22 -34.57 19.86
CA LEU A 326 -1.50 -35.94 20.34
C LEU A 326 -2.92 -36.04 20.91
N ASP A 327 -3.34 -35.06 21.68
CA ASP A 327 -4.70 -34.96 22.22
C ASP A 327 -5.78 -34.87 21.12
N CYS A 328 -5.48 -34.11 20.04
CA CYS A 328 -6.36 -34.02 18.87
C CYS A 328 -6.44 -35.35 18.10
N LEU A 329 -5.35 -36.10 17.98
CA LEU A 329 -5.35 -37.41 17.35
C LEU A 329 -6.23 -38.38 18.17
N ALA A 330 -6.08 -38.41 19.51
CA ALA A 330 -6.91 -39.20 20.40
C ALA A 330 -8.39 -38.83 20.28
N GLY A 331 -8.68 -37.53 20.42
CA GLY A 331 -10.05 -36.99 20.33
C GLY A 331 -10.70 -37.30 18.99
N LYS A 332 -9.95 -37.16 17.88
CA LYS A 332 -10.41 -37.49 16.52
C LYS A 332 -10.73 -38.98 16.37
N ALA A 333 -9.87 -39.85 16.90
CA ALA A 333 -10.09 -41.30 16.83
C ALA A 333 -11.36 -41.68 17.61
N ILE A 334 -11.48 -41.28 18.88
CA ILE A 334 -12.59 -41.60 19.74
C ILE A 334 -13.91 -41.02 19.21
N SER A 335 -13.95 -39.71 18.89
CA SER A 335 -15.14 -39.08 18.35
C SER A 335 -15.53 -39.62 16.98
N GLY A 336 -14.56 -39.94 16.13
CA GLY A 336 -14.80 -40.49 14.80
C GLY A 336 -15.53 -41.81 14.79
N VAL A 337 -15.20 -42.73 15.73
CA VAL A 337 -15.91 -43.98 15.90
C VAL A 337 -17.32 -43.77 16.44
N LEU A 338 -17.50 -42.87 17.43
CA LEU A 338 -18.82 -42.53 17.98
C LEU A 338 -19.76 -41.91 16.93
N VAL A 339 -19.25 -41.14 16.01
CA VAL A 339 -20.04 -40.60 14.88
C VAL A 339 -20.32 -41.72 13.86
N GLY A 340 -19.36 -42.58 13.56
CA GLY A 340 -19.51 -43.71 12.67
C GLY A 340 -19.93 -43.34 11.24
N SER A 341 -20.62 -44.22 10.58
CA SER A 341 -21.46 -44.10 9.37
C SER A 341 -20.79 -44.06 8.01
N THR A 342 -19.49 -43.79 7.82
CA THR A 342 -18.83 -43.78 6.49
C THR A 342 -17.47 -44.46 6.53
N VAL A 343 -17.10 -45.13 5.40
CA VAL A 343 -15.78 -45.74 5.19
C VAL A 343 -14.66 -44.72 5.40
N ASP A 344 -14.76 -43.52 4.82
CA ASP A 344 -13.74 -42.47 4.92
C ASP A 344 -13.50 -42.06 6.38
N ARG A 345 -14.56 -41.99 7.20
CA ARG A 345 -14.43 -41.66 8.61
C ARG A 345 -13.70 -42.75 9.38
N TYR A 346 -14.05 -44.02 9.19
CA TYR A 346 -13.34 -45.10 9.84
C TYR A 346 -11.86 -45.16 9.36
N GLN A 347 -11.57 -44.93 8.10
CA GLN A 347 -10.19 -44.79 7.63
C GLN A 347 -9.43 -43.65 8.30
N SER A 348 -10.11 -42.51 8.49
CA SER A 348 -9.58 -41.36 9.24
C SER A 348 -9.30 -41.67 10.70
N VAL A 349 -10.16 -42.50 11.34
CA VAL A 349 -9.93 -43.03 12.70
C VAL A 349 -8.69 -43.92 12.74
N VAL A 350 -8.56 -44.85 11.79
CA VAL A 350 -7.40 -45.74 11.69
C VAL A 350 -6.11 -44.93 11.57
N THR A 351 -6.11 -43.93 10.70
CA THR A 351 -4.93 -43.07 10.53
C THR A 351 -4.61 -42.32 11.84
N ALA A 352 -5.57 -41.64 12.44
CA ALA A 352 -5.33 -40.86 13.66
C ALA A 352 -4.85 -41.72 14.84
N ALA A 353 -5.47 -42.87 15.04
CA ALA A 353 -5.12 -43.78 16.14
C ALA A 353 -3.70 -44.40 15.93
N ASN A 354 -3.35 -44.82 14.71
CA ASN A 354 -2.02 -45.34 14.40
C ASN A 354 -0.94 -44.25 14.54
N ASP A 355 -1.20 -43.03 14.04
CA ASP A 355 -0.27 -41.94 14.18
C ASP A 355 0.02 -41.62 15.65
N LEU A 356 -1.02 -41.61 16.49
CA LEU A 356 -0.85 -41.39 17.93
C LEU A 356 -0.06 -42.53 18.58
N LEU A 357 -0.50 -43.80 18.41
CA LEU A 357 0.10 -44.96 19.07
C LEU A 357 1.53 -45.20 18.62
N THR A 358 1.91 -44.77 17.42
CA THR A 358 3.30 -44.79 16.93
C THR A 358 4.15 -43.74 17.64
N GLN A 359 3.61 -42.56 17.87
CA GLN A 359 4.33 -41.47 18.53
C GLN A 359 4.34 -41.62 20.06
N ASN A 360 3.27 -42.12 20.66
CA ASN A 360 3.13 -42.33 22.10
C ASN A 360 2.29 -43.56 22.42
N LEU A 361 2.96 -44.69 22.57
CA LEU A 361 2.32 -45.98 22.84
C LEU A 361 1.53 -46.00 24.18
N TYR A 362 1.96 -45.21 25.13
CA TYR A 362 1.35 -45.09 26.48
C TYR A 362 0.70 -43.74 26.67
N TYR A 363 0.08 -43.20 25.63
CA TYR A 363 -0.63 -41.90 25.67
C TYR A 363 -1.60 -41.85 26.85
N LYS A 364 -1.66 -40.69 27.48
CA LYS A 364 -2.59 -40.36 28.54
C LYS A 364 -2.99 -38.90 28.41
N PHE A 365 -4.30 -38.63 28.45
CA PHE A 365 -4.82 -37.28 28.35
C PHE A 365 -4.68 -36.54 29.67
N ALA A 366 -3.91 -35.44 29.69
CA ALA A 366 -3.55 -34.74 30.91
C ALA A 366 -4.75 -34.17 31.66
N HIS A 367 -5.76 -33.66 30.96
CA HIS A 367 -6.95 -33.07 31.56
C HIS A 367 -8.00 -34.09 32.01
N LYS A 368 -7.86 -35.36 31.64
CA LYS A 368 -8.73 -36.45 32.07
C LYS A 368 -8.01 -37.78 31.96
N GLU A 369 -7.35 -38.16 33.05
CA GLU A 369 -6.49 -39.38 33.09
C GLU A 369 -7.22 -40.72 32.80
N SER A 370 -8.54 -40.73 32.88
CA SER A 370 -9.33 -41.89 32.48
C SER A 370 -9.40 -42.09 30.98
N VAL A 371 -8.92 -41.11 30.17
CA VAL A 371 -8.78 -41.24 28.73
C VAL A 371 -7.30 -41.56 28.44
N ASP A 372 -7.02 -42.73 27.88
CA ASP A 372 -5.67 -43.18 27.64
C ASP A 372 -5.53 -43.91 26.30
N HIS A 373 -4.32 -44.51 26.09
CA HIS A 373 -4.00 -45.28 24.90
C HIS A 373 -4.93 -46.47 24.67
N LYS A 374 -5.62 -47.01 25.71
CA LYS A 374 -6.54 -48.13 25.55
C LYS A 374 -7.82 -47.66 24.87
N ASP A 375 -8.37 -46.52 25.23
CA ASP A 375 -9.53 -45.93 24.54
C ASP A 375 -9.23 -45.69 23.05
N VAL A 376 -8.04 -45.15 22.76
CA VAL A 376 -7.56 -44.91 21.36
C VAL A 376 -7.45 -46.29 20.63
N ARG A 377 -6.89 -47.30 21.28
CA ARG A 377 -6.78 -48.65 20.70
C ARG A 377 -8.14 -49.30 20.50
N MET A 378 -9.08 -49.12 21.41
CA MET A 378 -10.45 -49.58 21.24
C MET A 378 -11.12 -48.88 20.04
N ALA A 379 -10.91 -47.56 19.86
CA ALA A 379 -11.42 -46.83 18.68
C ALA A 379 -10.80 -47.43 17.39
N LEU A 380 -9.49 -47.76 17.37
CA LEU A 380 -8.81 -48.39 16.25
C LEU A 380 -9.41 -49.74 15.92
N ILE A 381 -9.62 -50.60 16.93
CA ILE A 381 -10.26 -51.92 16.81
C ILE A 381 -11.63 -51.82 16.17
N GLN A 382 -12.47 -50.92 16.69
CA GLN A 382 -13.81 -50.72 16.18
C GLN A 382 -13.82 -50.20 14.75
N ALA A 383 -12.90 -49.30 14.40
CA ALA A 383 -12.76 -48.78 13.04
C ALA A 383 -12.31 -49.88 12.05
N TYR A 384 -11.34 -50.73 12.41
CA TYR A 384 -10.96 -51.90 11.60
C TYR A 384 -12.11 -52.87 11.43
N TYR A 385 -12.87 -53.17 12.51
CA TYR A 385 -14.04 -54.02 12.45
C TYR A 385 -15.09 -53.52 11.44
N TYR A 386 -15.46 -52.22 11.51
CA TYR A 386 -16.42 -51.62 10.58
C TYR A 386 -15.92 -51.51 9.14
N LEU A 387 -14.62 -51.49 8.94
CA LEU A 387 -13.98 -51.58 7.59
C LEU A 387 -13.90 -53.04 7.05
N GLY A 388 -14.32 -54.02 7.84
CA GLY A 388 -14.20 -55.44 7.48
C GLY A 388 -12.79 -56.01 7.60
N ASN A 389 -11.85 -55.30 8.20
CA ASN A 389 -10.49 -55.72 8.43
C ASN A 389 -10.37 -56.46 9.79
N TYR A 390 -11.00 -57.61 9.88
CA TYR A 390 -11.12 -58.41 11.12
C TYR A 390 -9.75 -58.91 11.63
N ILE A 391 -8.78 -59.13 10.75
CA ILE A 391 -7.41 -59.57 11.13
C ILE A 391 -6.76 -58.43 11.97
N GLU A 392 -6.75 -57.21 11.46
CA GLU A 392 -6.13 -56.09 12.20
C GLU A 392 -6.94 -55.75 13.47
N ALA A 393 -8.25 -55.87 13.44
CA ALA A 393 -9.07 -55.70 14.63
C ALA A 393 -8.70 -56.75 15.71
N ALA A 394 -8.58 -58.06 15.37
CA ALA A 394 -8.18 -59.11 16.27
C ALA A 394 -6.75 -58.94 16.82
N ASN A 395 -5.81 -58.59 15.96
CA ASN A 395 -4.40 -58.30 16.35
C ASN A 395 -4.35 -57.17 17.41
N ASN A 396 -5.14 -56.09 17.23
CA ASN A 396 -5.21 -54.99 18.21
C ASN A 396 -5.96 -55.39 19.46
N MET A 397 -6.95 -56.30 19.38
CA MET A 397 -7.61 -56.90 20.56
C MET A 397 -6.65 -57.74 21.40
N ASP A 398 -5.77 -58.52 20.77
CA ASP A 398 -4.71 -59.30 21.45
C ASP A 398 -3.77 -58.43 22.28
N ILE A 399 -3.49 -57.20 21.78
CA ILE A 399 -2.68 -56.21 22.51
C ILE A 399 -3.47 -55.59 23.67
N LEU A 400 -4.79 -55.32 23.48
CA LEU A 400 -5.63 -54.68 24.48
C LEU A 400 -6.02 -55.67 25.62
N ASP A 401 -6.33 -56.92 25.26
CA ASP A 401 -6.68 -58.00 26.19
C ASP A 401 -5.80 -59.25 25.90
N PRO A 402 -4.55 -59.26 26.38
CA PRO A 402 -3.64 -60.37 26.17
C PRO A 402 -4.03 -61.66 26.91
N SER A 403 -4.98 -61.52 27.88
CA SER A 403 -5.43 -62.70 28.67
C SER A 403 -6.36 -63.63 27.86
N SER A 404 -7.05 -63.05 26.85
CA SER A 404 -7.98 -63.79 25.99
C SER A 404 -7.40 -64.04 24.57
N ALA A 405 -6.14 -63.71 24.36
CA ALA A 405 -5.49 -63.92 23.07
C ALA A 405 -5.19 -65.40 22.75
N PRO A 406 -5.28 -65.83 21.48
CA PRO A 406 -5.62 -65.04 20.30
C PRO A 406 -7.12 -64.85 20.13
N HIS A 407 -7.54 -63.61 19.75
CA HIS A 407 -8.94 -63.33 19.44
C HIS A 407 -9.31 -63.87 18.06
N SER A 408 -10.62 -64.27 17.95
CA SER A 408 -11.16 -64.77 16.68
C SER A 408 -11.17 -63.69 15.60
N THR A 409 -10.90 -64.07 14.36
CA THR A 409 -11.07 -63.23 13.14
C THR A 409 -12.43 -63.43 12.50
N ASP A 410 -13.35 -64.26 13.12
CA ASP A 410 -14.75 -64.33 12.74
C ASP A 410 -15.45 -63.04 13.17
N ALA A 411 -16.26 -62.48 12.31
CA ALA A 411 -16.90 -61.20 12.55
C ALA A 411 -17.84 -61.24 13.77
N THR A 412 -18.55 -62.36 14.00
CA THR A 412 -19.53 -62.47 15.10
C THR A 412 -18.80 -62.61 16.43
N ASP A 413 -17.84 -63.52 16.50
CA ASP A 413 -17.06 -63.76 17.71
C ASP A 413 -16.27 -62.50 18.12
N LEU A 414 -15.65 -61.85 17.15
CA LEU A 414 -14.87 -60.62 17.36
C LEU A 414 -15.78 -59.48 17.87
N LEU A 415 -17.01 -59.33 17.34
CA LEU A 415 -17.94 -58.34 17.83
C LEU A 415 -18.32 -58.57 19.31
N VAL A 416 -18.55 -59.81 19.70
CA VAL A 416 -18.82 -60.17 21.09
C VAL A 416 -17.65 -59.82 22.00
N ALA A 417 -16.42 -60.10 21.57
CA ALA A 417 -15.22 -59.73 22.31
C ALA A 417 -15.06 -58.20 22.45
N ILE A 418 -15.26 -57.47 21.36
CA ILE A 418 -15.22 -55.98 21.36
C ILE A 418 -16.26 -55.41 22.31
N GLN A 419 -17.50 -55.92 22.29
CA GLN A 419 -18.57 -55.47 23.15
C GLN A 419 -18.32 -55.72 24.63
N SER A 420 -17.70 -56.87 24.95
CA SER A 420 -17.41 -57.25 26.35
C SER A 420 -16.35 -56.33 26.99
N ILE A 421 -15.38 -55.88 26.24
CA ILE A 421 -14.31 -55.03 26.74
C ILE A 421 -14.70 -53.54 26.71
N SER A 422 -15.43 -53.07 25.69
CA SER A 422 -15.84 -51.68 25.58
C SER A 422 -16.71 -51.19 26.73
N GLY A 423 -17.35 -52.06 27.49
CA GLY A 423 -18.10 -51.74 28.71
C GLY A 423 -17.24 -51.68 29.98
N SER A 424 -15.97 -52.10 29.92
CA SER A 424 -15.05 -52.15 31.05
C SER A 424 -13.91 -51.14 31.00
N LEU A 425 -13.75 -50.40 29.90
CA LEU A 425 -12.86 -49.28 29.71
C LEU A 425 -13.57 -47.99 30.07
#